data_2914ade5a7051bea72d51c03bbc81a55
#
_entry.id   2914ade5a7051bea72d51c03bbc81a55
#
_cell.length_a   1.000
_cell.length_b   1.000
_cell.length_c   1.000
_cell.angle_alpha   90.00
_cell.angle_beta   90.00
_cell.angle_gamma   90.00
#
_symmetry.space_group_name_H-M   'P 1'
#
loop_
_entity.id
_entity.type
_entity.pdbx_description
1 polymer ?
#
loop_
_entity_poly.entity_id
_entity_poly.type
_entity_poly.pdbx_seq_one_letter_code
_entity_poly.pdbx_strand_id
1 'polypeptide(L)'
;MGLILLDSTVIVGFLDADDALHEVAVGKFREIVGSHPLVASAVSYGEVMTGVALGHHPKKHVDRFFDVLIKDLLPVDRPVAARAAELRGKRVSLKMPDALILATADLHQEIEMVLCADDAWPKVKGLSCRVELLKP
;
A
#
# COMPACT_ATOMS: atom_id res chain seq x y z
N MET A 1 3.63 -11.37 14.93
CA MET A 1 4.05 -10.13 14.26
C MET A 1 2.93 -9.63 13.38
N GLY A 2 2.66 -8.34 13.45
CA GLY A 2 1.58 -7.75 12.67
C GLY A 2 1.89 -7.66 11.18
N LEU A 3 0.84 -7.57 10.36
CA LEU A 3 0.98 -7.39 8.94
C LEU A 3 1.34 -5.94 8.61
N ILE A 4 2.10 -5.77 7.53
CA ILE A 4 2.39 -4.44 6.98
C ILE A 4 1.73 -4.34 5.61
N LEU A 5 0.87 -3.34 5.44
CA LEU A 5 0.22 -3.07 4.16
C LEU A 5 1.04 -2.06 3.36
N LEU A 6 1.30 -2.39 2.10
CA LEU A 6 2.10 -1.55 1.21
C LEU A 6 1.20 -0.75 0.27
N ASP A 7 1.45 0.56 0.19
CA ASP A 7 0.85 1.41 -0.84
C ASP A 7 1.50 1.13 -2.20
N SER A 8 0.76 1.38 -3.27
CA SER A 8 1.23 1.16 -4.64
C SER A 8 2.51 1.95 -4.97
N THR A 9 2.66 3.17 -4.47
CA THR A 9 3.87 3.97 -4.70
C THR A 9 5.10 3.35 -4.07
N VAL A 10 4.95 2.71 -2.91
CA VAL A 10 6.05 1.99 -2.25
C VAL A 10 6.41 0.74 -3.04
N ILE A 11 5.42 0.02 -3.56
CA ILE A 11 5.64 -1.17 -4.40
C ILE A 11 6.39 -0.77 -5.67
N VAL A 12 5.95 0.28 -6.36
CA VAL A 12 6.61 0.79 -7.56
C VAL A 12 8.04 1.25 -7.25
N GLY A 13 8.23 1.95 -6.15
CA GLY A 13 9.56 2.36 -5.70
C GLY A 13 10.51 1.18 -5.54
N PHE A 14 10.02 0.09 -4.96
CA PHE A 14 10.81 -1.13 -4.81
C PHE A 14 11.14 -1.78 -6.16
N LEU A 15 10.17 -1.82 -7.07
CA LEU A 15 10.32 -2.52 -8.36
C LEU A 15 11.13 -1.73 -9.40
N ASP A 16 11.07 -0.41 -9.36
CA ASP A 16 11.67 0.46 -10.37
C ASP A 16 12.96 1.08 -9.85
N ALA A 17 14.11 0.62 -10.37
CA ALA A 17 15.42 1.11 -9.96
C ALA A 17 15.64 2.60 -10.27
N ASP A 18 14.87 3.16 -11.18
CA ASP A 18 14.97 4.59 -11.56
C ASP A 18 14.05 5.47 -10.73
N ASP A 19 13.20 4.89 -9.89
CA ASP A 19 12.30 5.65 -9.01
C ASP A 19 13.09 6.31 -7.88
N ALA A 20 12.77 7.57 -7.59
CA ALA A 20 13.45 8.32 -6.53
C ALA A 20 13.32 7.64 -5.15
N LEU A 21 12.28 6.85 -4.93
CA LEU A 21 12.03 6.13 -3.68
C LEU A 21 12.77 4.79 -3.60
N HIS A 22 13.41 4.34 -4.68
CA HIS A 22 13.92 2.97 -4.79
C HIS A 22 14.85 2.56 -3.66
N GLU A 23 15.88 3.34 -3.38
CA GLU A 23 16.87 2.98 -2.35
C GLU A 23 16.23 2.89 -0.96
N VAL A 24 15.36 3.83 -0.64
CA VAL A 24 14.65 3.85 0.65
C VAL A 24 13.70 2.66 0.77
N ALA A 25 12.97 2.34 -0.31
CA ALA A 25 12.07 1.20 -0.33
C ALA A 25 12.83 -0.12 -0.17
N VAL A 26 13.92 -0.30 -0.89
CA VAL A 26 14.77 -1.51 -0.78
C VAL A 26 15.31 -1.65 0.64
N GLY A 27 15.81 -0.57 1.23
CA GLY A 27 16.33 -0.59 2.61
C GLY A 27 15.25 -0.97 3.61
N LYS A 28 14.06 -0.40 3.46
CA LYS A 28 12.92 -0.72 4.34
C LYS A 28 12.48 -2.17 4.21
N PHE A 29 12.40 -2.69 2.99
CA PHE A 29 12.02 -4.09 2.76
C PHE A 29 13.02 -5.06 3.40
N ARG A 30 14.32 -4.79 3.29
CA ARG A 30 15.35 -5.60 3.98
C ARG A 30 15.14 -5.61 5.48
N GLU A 31 14.71 -4.50 6.04
CA GLU A 31 14.46 -4.36 7.48
C GLU A 31 13.26 -5.19 7.93
N ILE A 32 12.18 -5.23 7.16
CA ILE A 32 10.89 -5.76 7.62
C ILE A 32 10.55 -7.15 7.08
N VAL A 33 11.07 -7.56 5.92
CA VAL A 33 10.63 -8.77 5.21
C VAL A 33 10.84 -10.06 6.02
N GLY A 34 11.84 -10.10 6.86
CA GLY A 34 12.12 -11.27 7.71
C GLY A 34 11.26 -11.35 8.98
N SER A 35 10.58 -10.29 9.36
CA SER A 35 9.85 -10.22 10.63
C SER A 35 8.35 -9.93 10.48
N HIS A 36 7.92 -9.35 9.36
CA HIS A 36 6.53 -8.95 9.16
C HIS A 36 6.03 -9.45 7.81
N PRO A 37 4.92 -10.21 7.77
CA PRO A 37 4.30 -10.52 6.49
C PRO A 37 3.81 -9.23 5.81
N LEU A 38 3.96 -9.18 4.49
CA LEU A 38 3.55 -8.04 3.68
C LEU A 38 2.23 -8.34 2.99
N VAL A 39 1.32 -7.37 2.99
CA VAL A 39 0.03 -7.48 2.30
C VAL A 39 -0.21 -6.23 1.46
N ALA A 40 -1.15 -6.32 0.54
CA ALA A 40 -1.54 -5.20 -0.30
C ALA A 40 -3.04 -5.25 -0.57
N SER A 41 -3.64 -4.10 -0.82
CA SER A 41 -5.03 -4.00 -1.27
C SER A 41 -5.12 -4.38 -2.74
N ALA A 42 -6.26 -4.95 -3.14
CA ALA A 42 -6.59 -5.17 -4.54
C ALA A 42 -6.53 -3.85 -5.35
N VAL A 43 -6.81 -2.71 -4.70
CA VAL A 43 -6.67 -1.38 -5.33
C VAL A 43 -5.22 -1.13 -5.73
N SER A 44 -4.27 -1.38 -4.82
CA SER A 44 -2.84 -1.20 -5.10
C SER A 44 -2.38 -2.11 -6.23
N TYR A 45 -2.84 -3.36 -6.24
CA TYR A 45 -2.55 -4.27 -7.33
C TYR A 45 -3.03 -3.71 -8.67
N GLY A 46 -4.27 -3.22 -8.71
CA GLY A 46 -4.84 -2.61 -9.93
C GLY A 46 -4.04 -1.39 -10.40
N GLU A 47 -3.58 -0.56 -9.46
CA GLU A 47 -2.76 0.61 -9.80
C GLU A 47 -1.40 0.20 -10.38
N VAL A 48 -0.74 -0.79 -9.78
CA VAL A 48 0.55 -1.29 -10.31
C VAL A 48 0.35 -1.96 -11.68
N MET A 49 -0.72 -2.74 -11.85
CA MET A 49 -1.03 -3.38 -13.13
C MET A 49 -1.41 -2.38 -14.22
N THR A 50 -1.97 -1.22 -13.85
CA THR A 50 -2.16 -0.12 -14.80
C THR A 50 -0.81 0.33 -15.37
N GLY A 51 0.22 0.44 -14.52
CA GLY A 51 1.58 0.73 -14.96
C GLY A 51 2.12 -0.33 -15.95
N VAL A 52 1.80 -1.62 -15.72
CA VAL A 52 2.15 -2.69 -16.65
C VAL A 52 1.44 -2.49 -18.00
N ALA A 53 0.14 -2.23 -17.97
CA ALA A 53 -0.66 -2.01 -19.18
C ALA A 53 -0.16 -0.81 -20.00
N LEU A 54 0.37 0.22 -19.32
CA LEU A 54 0.95 1.40 -19.95
C LEU A 54 2.41 1.21 -20.38
N GLY A 55 3.00 0.05 -20.13
CA GLY A 55 4.37 -0.24 -20.51
C GLY A 55 5.44 0.30 -19.55
N HIS A 56 5.05 0.73 -18.34
CA HIS A 56 5.99 1.31 -17.37
C HIS A 56 6.75 0.24 -16.59
N HIS A 57 6.18 -0.95 -16.42
CA HIS A 57 6.78 -2.04 -15.64
C HIS A 57 6.66 -3.36 -16.38
N PRO A 58 7.70 -4.23 -16.35
CA PRO A 58 7.58 -5.58 -16.89
C PRO A 58 6.59 -6.42 -16.07
N LYS A 59 5.63 -7.03 -16.76
CA LYS A 59 4.61 -7.86 -16.10
C LYS A 59 5.22 -8.96 -15.22
N LYS A 60 6.25 -9.64 -15.70
CA LYS A 60 6.87 -10.74 -14.95
C LYS A 60 7.49 -10.29 -13.62
N HIS A 61 8.01 -9.06 -13.55
CA HIS A 61 8.56 -8.52 -12.29
C HIS A 61 7.45 -8.24 -11.29
N VAL A 62 6.34 -7.69 -11.77
CA VAL A 62 5.17 -7.42 -10.93
C VAL A 62 4.55 -8.73 -10.43
N ASP A 63 4.34 -9.70 -11.33
CA ASP A 63 3.80 -11.01 -10.96
C ASP A 63 4.67 -11.68 -9.90
N ARG A 64 5.99 -11.67 -10.08
CA ARG A 64 6.91 -12.26 -9.13
C ARG A 64 6.84 -11.58 -7.77
N PHE A 65 6.76 -10.26 -7.74
CA PHE A 65 6.61 -9.50 -6.50
C PHE A 65 5.36 -9.95 -5.73
N PHE A 66 4.21 -9.97 -6.39
CA PHE A 66 2.96 -10.36 -5.74
C PHE A 66 2.91 -11.84 -5.38
N ASP A 67 3.50 -12.72 -6.19
CA ASP A 67 3.50 -14.15 -5.92
C ASP A 67 4.45 -14.54 -4.79
N VAL A 68 5.58 -13.85 -4.65
CA VAL A 68 6.65 -14.23 -3.71
C VAL A 68 6.63 -13.41 -2.43
N LEU A 69 6.46 -12.08 -2.52
CA LEU A 69 6.60 -11.19 -1.37
C LEU A 69 5.28 -10.82 -0.70
N ILE A 70 4.18 -10.82 -1.42
CA ILE A 70 2.88 -10.47 -0.86
C ILE A 70 2.18 -11.72 -0.38
N LYS A 71 1.96 -11.79 0.94
CA LYS A 71 1.29 -12.93 1.56
C LYS A 71 -0.17 -13.03 1.14
N ASP A 72 -0.87 -11.88 1.14
CA ASP A 72 -2.29 -11.81 0.82
C ASP A 72 -2.61 -10.53 0.06
N LEU A 73 -3.47 -10.67 -0.94
CA LEU A 73 -4.06 -9.55 -1.63
C LEU A 73 -5.47 -9.33 -1.07
N LEU A 74 -5.68 -8.22 -0.39
CA LEU A 74 -6.91 -7.98 0.37
C LEU A 74 -7.99 -7.35 -0.51
N PRO A 75 -9.21 -7.92 -0.52
CA PRO A 75 -10.28 -7.44 -1.39
C PRO A 75 -10.89 -6.12 -0.90
N VAL A 76 -11.58 -5.45 -1.81
CA VAL A 76 -12.45 -4.31 -1.47
C VAL A 76 -13.87 -4.83 -1.41
N ASP A 77 -14.42 -4.90 -0.21
CA ASP A 77 -15.78 -5.34 0.03
C ASP A 77 -16.66 -4.17 0.51
N ARG A 78 -17.91 -4.46 0.84
CA ARG A 78 -18.85 -3.44 1.26
C ARG A 78 -18.41 -2.69 2.53
N PRO A 79 -17.93 -3.36 3.60
CA PRO A 79 -17.44 -2.64 4.79
C PRO A 79 -16.24 -1.72 4.46
N VAL A 80 -15.31 -2.17 3.63
CA VAL A 80 -14.16 -1.35 3.22
C VAL A 80 -14.64 -0.11 2.46
N ALA A 81 -15.55 -0.27 1.52
CA ALA A 81 -16.10 0.84 0.74
C ALA A 81 -16.82 1.85 1.65
N ALA A 82 -17.61 1.38 2.62
CA ALA A 82 -18.31 2.24 3.57
C ALA A 82 -17.33 3.02 4.46
N ARG A 83 -16.28 2.36 4.93
CA ARG A 83 -15.24 3.03 5.73
C ARG A 83 -14.48 4.07 4.92
N ALA A 84 -14.18 3.77 3.66
CA ALA A 84 -13.53 4.73 2.76
C ALA A 84 -14.39 5.99 2.58
N ALA A 85 -15.71 5.81 2.44
CA ALA A 85 -16.63 6.94 2.36
C ALA A 85 -16.61 7.81 3.62
N GLU A 86 -16.54 7.19 4.81
CA GLU A 86 -16.43 7.93 6.07
C GLU A 86 -15.12 8.73 6.14
N LEU A 87 -14.00 8.13 5.74
CA LEU A 87 -12.70 8.82 5.72
C LEU A 87 -12.74 10.04 4.79
N ARG A 88 -13.33 9.88 3.61
CA ARG A 88 -13.48 10.99 2.66
C ARG A 88 -14.43 12.07 3.18
N GLY A 89 -15.45 11.69 3.89
CA GLY A 89 -16.37 12.65 4.51
C GLY A 89 -15.69 13.60 5.49
N LYS A 90 -14.65 13.13 6.16
CA LYS A 90 -13.86 13.93 7.08
C LYS A 90 -12.68 14.64 6.40
N ARG A 91 -12.25 14.14 5.23
CA ARG A 91 -11.10 14.67 4.50
C ARG A 91 -11.38 14.55 3.00
N VAL A 92 -12.05 15.56 2.46
CA VAL A 92 -12.53 15.56 1.07
C VAL A 92 -11.40 15.46 0.05
N SER A 93 -10.21 15.96 0.38
CA SER A 93 -9.03 15.89 -0.49
C SER A 93 -8.48 14.48 -0.66
N LEU A 94 -8.85 13.55 0.23
CA LEU A 94 -8.45 12.15 0.12
C LEU A 94 -9.20 11.50 -1.05
N LYS A 95 -8.47 11.02 -2.05
CA LYS A 95 -9.08 10.38 -3.23
C LYS A 95 -9.60 9.00 -2.88
N MET A 96 -10.59 8.53 -3.66
CA MET A 96 -11.23 7.23 -3.37
C MET A 96 -10.23 6.06 -3.38
N PRO A 97 -9.29 5.93 -4.32
CA PRO A 97 -8.32 4.83 -4.26
C PRO A 97 -7.52 4.83 -2.95
N ASP A 98 -7.03 5.99 -2.52
CA ASP A 98 -6.28 6.13 -1.26
C ASP A 98 -7.16 5.80 -0.05
N ALA A 99 -8.39 6.29 -0.05
CA ALA A 99 -9.34 6.01 1.02
C ALA A 99 -9.65 4.51 1.14
N LEU A 100 -9.77 3.81 0.01
CA LEU A 100 -10.00 2.36 -0.01
C LEU A 100 -8.81 1.59 0.57
N ILE A 101 -7.59 2.01 0.25
CA ILE A 101 -6.38 1.37 0.79
C ILE A 101 -6.30 1.57 2.30
N LEU A 102 -6.51 2.81 2.76
CA LEU A 102 -6.48 3.12 4.19
C LEU A 102 -7.62 2.43 4.95
N ALA A 103 -8.81 2.36 4.37
CA ALA A 103 -9.94 1.66 4.97
C ALA A 103 -9.67 0.16 5.09
N THR A 104 -9.03 -0.45 4.10
CA THR A 104 -8.61 -1.86 4.16
C THR A 104 -7.71 -2.09 5.36
N ALA A 105 -6.72 -1.23 5.55
CA ALA A 105 -5.80 -1.34 6.69
C ALA A 105 -6.52 -1.12 8.02
N ASP A 106 -7.40 -0.14 8.09
CA ASP A 106 -8.12 0.21 9.30
C ASP A 106 -9.04 -0.92 9.80
N LEU A 107 -9.70 -1.61 8.87
CA LEU A 107 -10.65 -2.68 9.21
C LEU A 107 -10.00 -4.04 9.42
N HIS A 108 -8.75 -4.23 9.01
CA HIS A 108 -8.05 -5.50 9.17
C HIS A 108 -7.23 -5.47 10.45
N GLN A 109 -7.72 -6.13 11.49
CA GLN A 109 -7.12 -6.06 12.84
C GLN A 109 -5.66 -6.50 12.92
N GLU A 110 -5.22 -7.38 12.03
CA GLU A 110 -3.84 -7.86 12.01
C GLU A 110 -2.86 -6.88 11.37
N ILE A 111 -3.35 -5.87 10.66
CA ILE A 111 -2.48 -4.85 10.08
C ILE A 111 -2.06 -3.86 11.16
N GLU A 112 -0.77 -3.82 11.45
CA GLU A 112 -0.23 -2.88 12.43
C GLU A 112 0.29 -1.60 11.79
N MET A 113 0.65 -1.63 10.51
CA MET A 113 1.27 -0.49 9.86
C MET A 113 0.96 -0.46 8.37
N VAL A 114 0.79 0.76 7.84
CA VAL A 114 0.76 1.05 6.40
C VAL A 114 2.05 1.76 6.04
N LEU A 115 2.73 1.28 4.98
CA LEU A 115 3.86 2.00 4.39
C LEU A 115 3.37 2.79 3.17
N CYS A 116 3.62 4.08 3.16
CA CYS A 116 3.19 4.96 2.08
C CYS A 116 4.30 5.94 1.68
N ALA A 117 4.10 6.64 0.58
CA ALA A 117 4.96 7.71 0.11
C ALA A 117 4.21 9.04 -0.06
N ASP A 118 2.97 9.10 0.40
CA ASP A 118 2.14 10.30 0.36
C ASP A 118 2.11 10.94 1.75
N ASP A 119 2.62 12.16 1.87
CA ASP A 119 2.72 12.86 3.16
C ASP A 119 1.36 13.32 3.71
N ALA A 120 0.27 13.21 2.95
CA ALA A 120 -1.07 13.44 3.47
C ALA A 120 -1.60 12.26 4.31
N TRP A 121 -1.16 11.03 4.04
CA TRP A 121 -1.69 9.84 4.71
C TRP A 121 -1.42 9.81 6.21
N PRO A 122 -0.23 10.19 6.72
CA PRO A 122 -0.03 10.23 8.18
C PRO A 122 -0.94 11.22 8.90
N LYS A 123 -1.54 12.16 8.18
CA LYS A 123 -2.46 13.16 8.74
C LYS A 123 -3.90 12.66 8.83
N VAL A 124 -4.22 11.51 8.26
CA VAL A 124 -5.55 10.91 8.36
C VAL A 124 -5.76 10.37 9.77
N LYS A 125 -6.81 10.85 10.43
CA LYS A 125 -7.09 10.51 11.84
C LYS A 125 -8.10 9.37 11.94
N GLY A 126 -8.10 8.71 13.10
CA GLY A 126 -9.08 7.68 13.41
C GLY A 126 -8.77 6.31 12.85
N LEU A 127 -7.54 6.08 12.39
CA LEU A 127 -7.10 4.77 11.91
C LEU A 127 -6.62 3.92 13.09
N SER A 128 -6.88 2.62 13.01
CA SER A 128 -6.47 1.64 14.04
C SER A 128 -5.02 1.21 13.90
N CYS A 129 -4.34 1.56 12.81
CA CYS A 129 -2.97 1.19 12.53
C CYS A 129 -2.07 2.43 12.41
N ARG A 130 -0.75 2.21 12.47
CA ARG A 130 0.23 3.27 12.23
C ARG A 130 0.38 3.50 10.72
N VAL A 131 0.72 4.71 10.35
CA VAL A 131 1.06 5.07 8.98
C VAL A 131 2.49 5.57 8.97
N GLU A 132 3.37 4.88 8.27
CA GLU A 132 4.77 5.27 8.15
C GLU A 132 5.05 5.79 6.74
N LEU A 133 5.58 7.01 6.68
CA LEU A 133 5.93 7.67 5.43
C LEU A 133 7.36 7.36 5.05
N LEU A 134 7.58 6.86 3.83
CA LEU A 134 8.90 6.74 3.24
C LEU A 134 9.20 7.96 2.38
N LYS A 135 10.40 8.51 2.54
CA LYS A 135 10.89 9.65 1.75
C LYS A 135 12.22 9.32 1.12
N PRO A 136 12.46 9.80 -0.10
CA PRO A 136 13.75 9.66 -0.76
C PRO A 136 14.89 10.23 0.04
#